data_4338424c25c7f125981270cd9baaf09c
#
_entry.id   4338424c25c7f125981270cd9baaf09c
#
_cell.length_a   1.000
_cell.length_b   1.000
_cell.length_c   1.000
_cell.angle_alpha   90.00
_cell.angle_beta   90.00
_cell.angle_gamma   90.00
#
_symmetry.space_group_name_H-M   'P 1'
#
loop_
_entity.id
_entity.type
_entity.pdbx_description
1 polymer ?
#
loop_
_entity_poly.entity_id
_entity_poly.type
_entity_poly.pdbx_seq_one_letter_code
_entity_poly.pdbx_strand_id
1 'polypeptide(L)'
;ALDDDANASLSVGIYLHAGSDFTGGTYSANTWQSRASSDNMRAVGIGSFYDDTANDVKITGLQVEIGPEVSAFEDMSFGETLALSYRYYYKLIIDSGADSFAVGSNNTTTTSEHSIIFPQTMRANPTAIETTGTAGDYQVVSAGTGTTCNAVPVFVRASFHTAYFRSGVASGLTAGEASIFRSISSDAFIAWDTEL
;
A
#
# COMPACT_ATOMS: atom_id res chain seq x y z
N ALA A 1 5.39 26.42 8.29
CA ALA A 1 6.00 26.11 6.99
C ALA A 1 5.91 24.62 6.78
N LEU A 2 5.72 24.20 5.55
CA LEU A 2 5.89 22.79 5.19
C LEU A 2 7.38 22.47 5.27
N ASP A 3 7.73 21.37 5.90
CA ASP A 3 9.10 20.90 6.05
C ASP A 3 9.23 19.46 5.48
N ASP A 4 10.40 18.88 5.55
CA ASP A 4 10.73 17.58 4.98
C ASP A 4 10.99 16.50 6.05
N ASP A 5 10.52 16.73 7.28
CA ASP A 5 10.59 15.73 8.32
C ASP A 5 9.49 14.65 8.19
N ALA A 6 9.55 13.62 9.02
CA ALA A 6 8.58 12.52 9.02
C ALA A 6 7.21 12.87 9.65
N ASN A 7 7.01 14.13 10.07
CA ASN A 7 5.75 14.56 10.67
C ASN A 7 4.83 15.19 9.62
N ALA A 8 3.52 15.13 9.86
CA ALA A 8 2.54 15.74 8.95
C ALA A 8 2.57 17.26 9.04
N SER A 9 3.15 17.92 8.05
CA SER A 9 3.18 19.39 7.92
C SER A 9 1.87 19.97 7.37
N LEU A 10 1.07 19.17 6.67
CA LEU A 10 -0.25 19.54 6.15
C LEU A 10 -1.22 18.39 6.38
N SER A 11 -2.41 18.71 6.88
CA SER A 11 -3.52 17.77 7.02
C SER A 11 -4.79 18.36 6.43
N VAL A 12 -5.43 17.62 5.54
CA VAL A 12 -6.73 17.97 4.98
C VAL A 12 -7.80 17.09 5.60
N GLY A 13 -8.72 17.68 6.34
CA GLY A 13 -9.82 16.97 7.00
C GLY A 13 -11.18 17.36 6.43
N ILE A 14 -12.01 16.38 6.10
CA ILE A 14 -13.40 16.58 5.68
C ILE A 14 -14.30 16.04 6.79
N TYR A 15 -15.06 16.92 7.42
CA TYR A 15 -15.94 16.54 8.53
C TYR A 15 -17.36 16.32 7.99
N LEU A 16 -17.88 15.13 8.17
CA LEU A 16 -19.24 14.76 7.77
C LEU A 16 -20.26 14.92 8.91
N HIS A 17 -19.75 14.93 10.15
CA HIS A 17 -20.51 15.12 11.37
C HIS A 17 -19.57 15.59 12.49
N ALA A 18 -20.08 16.38 13.41
CA ALA A 18 -19.34 16.75 14.61
C ALA A 18 -20.29 17.03 15.78
N GLY A 19 -19.87 16.68 16.98
CA GLY A 19 -20.56 17.05 18.23
C GLY A 19 -20.32 18.50 18.63
N SER A 20 -21.02 18.94 19.67
CA SER A 20 -20.96 20.32 20.21
C SER A 20 -19.56 20.80 20.57
N ASP A 21 -18.66 19.87 20.92
CA ASP A 21 -17.28 20.21 21.27
C ASP A 21 -16.45 20.73 20.09
N PHE A 22 -16.93 20.50 18.85
CA PHE A 22 -16.24 20.89 17.61
C PHE A 22 -17.02 21.89 16.76
N THR A 23 -18.23 22.27 17.16
CA THR A 23 -19.13 23.15 16.39
C THR A 23 -19.25 24.55 16.97
N GLY A 24 -18.61 24.82 18.11
CA GLY A 24 -18.57 26.15 18.73
C GLY A 24 -17.59 27.10 18.02
N GLY A 25 -17.56 28.36 18.49
CA GLY A 25 -16.63 29.36 17.99
C GLY A 25 -17.11 30.08 16.73
N THR A 26 -16.19 30.82 16.09
CA THR A 26 -16.50 31.63 14.91
C THR A 26 -15.68 31.13 13.72
N TYR A 27 -16.35 30.81 12.65
CA TYR A 27 -15.71 30.47 11.39
C TYR A 27 -15.32 31.74 10.62
N SER A 28 -14.09 31.80 10.13
CA SER A 28 -13.61 32.84 9.22
C SER A 28 -13.17 32.18 7.92
N ALA A 29 -13.94 32.39 6.86
CA ALA A 29 -13.64 31.84 5.55
C ALA A 29 -12.32 32.41 4.98
N ASN A 30 -11.58 31.56 4.25
CA ASN A 30 -10.37 31.94 3.51
C ASN A 30 -9.26 32.58 4.37
N THR A 31 -9.21 32.25 5.65
CA THR A 31 -8.23 32.80 6.56
C THR A 31 -7.54 31.68 7.35
N TRP A 32 -6.22 31.69 7.35
CA TRP A 32 -5.44 30.84 8.25
C TRP A 32 -5.63 31.31 9.68
N GLN A 33 -6.18 30.44 10.51
CA GLN A 33 -6.42 30.74 11.92
C GLN A 33 -5.51 29.87 12.79
N SER A 34 -4.97 30.47 13.84
CA SER A 34 -4.31 29.71 14.88
C SER A 34 -5.36 28.87 15.60
N ARG A 35 -5.12 27.56 15.71
CA ARG A 35 -5.93 26.68 16.55
C ARG A 35 -5.63 26.99 18.01
N ALA A 36 -6.55 27.71 18.65
CA ALA A 36 -6.54 27.79 20.10
C ALA A 36 -6.80 26.39 20.70
N SER A 37 -6.51 26.21 21.97
CA SER A 37 -6.51 24.95 22.72
C SER A 37 -7.78 24.09 22.63
N SER A 38 -8.86 24.57 22.05
CA SER A 38 -10.07 23.83 21.77
C SER A 38 -10.25 23.69 20.27
N ASP A 39 -10.37 22.49 19.82
CA ASP A 39 -10.74 22.17 18.43
C ASP A 39 -12.21 22.53 18.12
N ASN A 40 -12.84 23.36 18.94
CA ASN A 40 -14.26 23.68 18.88
C ASN A 40 -14.70 24.41 17.61
N MET A 41 -13.75 24.86 16.79
CA MET A 41 -14.00 25.57 15.53
C MET A 41 -13.88 24.68 14.29
N ARG A 42 -13.62 23.38 14.45
CA ARG A 42 -13.35 22.46 13.31
C ARG A 42 -14.52 22.32 12.36
N ALA A 43 -15.73 22.35 12.88
CA ALA A 43 -16.91 22.01 12.15
C ALA A 43 -18.05 22.99 12.43
N VAL A 44 -17.73 24.28 12.55
CA VAL A 44 -18.71 25.33 12.80
C VAL A 44 -19.75 25.39 11.70
N GLY A 45 -21.02 25.31 12.06
CA GLY A 45 -22.14 25.39 11.12
C GLY A 45 -22.42 24.10 10.35
N ILE A 46 -21.75 22.99 10.67
CA ILE A 46 -22.02 21.68 10.04
C ILE A 46 -23.38 21.12 10.49
N GLY A 47 -24.15 20.58 9.54
CA GLY A 47 -25.24 19.66 9.83
C GLY A 47 -24.74 18.22 10.02
N SER A 48 -25.62 17.31 10.45
CA SER A 48 -25.27 15.90 10.50
C SER A 48 -25.42 15.27 9.12
N PHE A 49 -24.40 14.62 8.63
CA PHE A 49 -24.49 13.76 7.43
C PHE A 49 -25.29 12.49 7.72
N TYR A 50 -25.33 12.04 8.97
CA TYR A 50 -25.95 10.80 9.40
C TYR A 50 -27.44 10.94 9.79
N ASP A 51 -28.08 12.05 9.50
CA ASP A 51 -29.50 12.28 9.77
C ASP A 51 -30.43 11.67 8.72
N ASP A 52 -29.89 11.30 7.55
CA ASP A 52 -30.62 10.56 6.51
C ASP A 52 -29.73 9.46 5.91
N THR A 53 -30.29 8.26 5.79
CA THR A 53 -29.60 7.10 5.19
C THR A 53 -29.43 7.21 3.68
N ALA A 54 -30.10 8.14 3.03
CA ALA A 54 -29.94 8.44 1.60
C ALA A 54 -28.77 9.40 1.30
N ASN A 55 -28.17 9.98 2.34
CA ASN A 55 -26.99 10.85 2.17
C ASN A 55 -25.78 10.04 1.73
N ASP A 56 -25.14 10.47 0.63
CA ASP A 56 -23.85 9.93 0.18
C ASP A 56 -22.86 11.08 -0.05
N VAL A 57 -21.57 10.77 0.14
CA VAL A 57 -20.47 11.71 -0.16
C VAL A 57 -19.58 11.09 -1.23
N LYS A 58 -19.42 11.82 -2.33
CA LYS A 58 -18.52 11.45 -3.42
C LYS A 58 -17.48 12.54 -3.58
N ILE A 59 -16.22 12.18 -3.45
CA ILE A 59 -15.09 13.10 -3.58
C ILE A 59 -14.27 12.65 -4.78
N THR A 60 -14.03 13.56 -5.70
CA THR A 60 -13.16 13.36 -6.85
C THR A 60 -12.45 14.67 -7.20
N GLY A 61 -11.38 14.61 -7.95
CA GLY A 61 -10.67 15.80 -8.42
C GLY A 61 -9.99 16.58 -7.29
N LEU A 62 -9.45 15.89 -6.26
CA LEU A 62 -8.62 16.55 -5.26
C LEU A 62 -7.20 16.70 -5.80
N GLN A 63 -6.73 17.94 -5.89
CA GLN A 63 -5.37 18.29 -6.28
C GLN A 63 -4.77 19.19 -5.21
N VAL A 64 -3.55 18.87 -4.78
CA VAL A 64 -2.75 19.68 -3.85
C VAL A 64 -1.46 20.06 -4.54
N GLU A 65 -1.19 21.34 -4.65
CA GLU A 65 -0.01 21.85 -5.33
C GLU A 65 0.64 23.01 -4.55
N ILE A 66 1.94 23.16 -4.72
CA ILE A 66 2.69 24.30 -4.16
C ILE A 66 2.74 25.38 -5.23
N GLY A 67 2.17 26.55 -4.93
CA GLY A 67 2.20 27.67 -5.86
C GLY A 67 1.39 28.86 -5.37
N PRO A 68 1.57 30.04 -6.00
CA PRO A 68 0.80 31.24 -5.69
C PRO A 68 -0.62 31.24 -6.27
N GLU A 69 -0.87 30.40 -7.26
CA GLU A 69 -2.14 30.31 -7.98
C GLU A 69 -2.52 28.86 -8.22
N VAL A 70 -3.82 28.58 -8.31
CA VAL A 70 -4.35 27.25 -8.60
C VAL A 70 -4.21 26.97 -10.08
N SER A 71 -3.57 25.85 -10.44
CA SER A 71 -3.51 25.39 -11.82
C SER A 71 -4.80 24.67 -12.23
N ALA A 72 -4.93 24.42 -13.55
CA ALA A 72 -6.02 23.55 -14.01
C ALA A 72 -5.84 22.14 -13.46
N PHE A 73 -6.96 21.49 -13.10
CA PHE A 73 -6.92 20.11 -12.64
C PHE A 73 -6.31 19.19 -13.72
N GLU A 74 -5.30 18.41 -13.32
CA GLU A 74 -4.64 17.46 -14.21
C GLU A 74 -5.41 16.14 -14.25
N ASP A 75 -6.16 15.92 -15.32
CA ASP A 75 -6.82 14.64 -15.58
C ASP A 75 -5.80 13.63 -16.14
N MET A 76 -5.32 12.74 -15.29
CA MET A 76 -4.49 11.61 -15.72
C MET A 76 -5.36 10.39 -16.00
N SER A 77 -4.99 9.61 -17.01
CA SER A 77 -5.63 8.32 -17.26
C SER A 77 -5.34 7.35 -16.10
N PHE A 78 -6.23 6.37 -15.91
CA PHE A 78 -6.02 5.32 -14.89
C PHE A 78 -4.64 4.64 -15.03
N GLY A 79 -4.23 4.36 -16.28
CA GLY A 79 -2.94 3.72 -16.54
C GLY A 79 -1.74 4.57 -16.12
N GLU A 80 -1.78 5.88 -16.35
CA GLU A 80 -0.74 6.81 -15.90
C GLU A 80 -0.70 6.90 -14.38
N THR A 81 -1.85 7.05 -13.73
CA THR A 81 -1.94 7.08 -12.27
C THR A 81 -1.41 5.80 -11.65
N LEU A 82 -1.78 4.63 -12.21
CA LEU A 82 -1.31 3.33 -11.75
C LEU A 82 0.21 3.20 -11.92
N ALA A 83 0.76 3.61 -13.07
CA ALA A 83 2.20 3.57 -13.32
C ALA A 83 2.98 4.45 -12.33
N LEU A 84 2.45 5.64 -12.00
CA LEU A 84 3.05 6.51 -11.00
C LEU A 84 2.95 5.91 -9.60
N SER A 85 1.82 5.28 -9.26
CA SER A 85 1.62 4.63 -7.96
C SER A 85 2.59 3.46 -7.74
N TYR A 86 2.88 2.67 -8.78
CA TYR A 86 3.84 1.57 -8.71
C TYR A 86 5.27 2.00 -8.36
N ARG A 87 5.61 3.26 -8.50
CA ARG A 87 6.91 3.78 -8.05
C ARG A 87 7.05 3.83 -6.53
N TYR A 88 5.94 3.86 -5.81
CA TYR A 88 5.89 3.96 -4.36
C TYR A 88 5.48 2.65 -3.71
N TYR A 89 4.48 1.99 -4.27
CA TYR A 89 3.92 0.76 -3.72
C TYR A 89 3.57 -0.23 -4.83
N TYR A 90 4.14 -1.41 -4.76
CA TYR A 90 3.83 -2.49 -5.69
C TYR A 90 3.31 -3.71 -4.94
N LYS A 91 2.06 -4.09 -5.21
CA LYS A 91 1.39 -5.23 -4.59
C LYS A 91 0.93 -6.22 -5.65
N LEU A 92 1.32 -7.47 -5.49
CA LEU A 92 0.77 -8.62 -6.21
C LEU A 92 -0.34 -9.23 -5.38
N ILE A 93 -1.55 -9.16 -5.91
CA ILE A 93 -2.75 -9.78 -5.36
C ILE A 93 -3.10 -10.97 -6.23
N ILE A 94 -3.72 -11.96 -5.65
CA ILE A 94 -4.14 -13.18 -6.32
C ILE A 94 -5.66 -13.21 -6.39
N ASP A 95 -6.20 -13.39 -7.59
CA ASP A 95 -7.64 -13.48 -7.83
C ASP A 95 -8.18 -14.90 -7.63
N SER A 96 -7.31 -15.90 -7.66
CA SER A 96 -7.67 -17.31 -7.42
C SER A 96 -6.60 -18.05 -6.61
N GLY A 97 -7.00 -19.04 -5.83
CA GLY A 97 -6.14 -19.69 -4.84
C GLY A 97 -4.99 -20.57 -5.40
N ALA A 98 -4.50 -20.32 -6.64
CA ALA A 98 -3.40 -21.09 -7.23
C ALA A 98 -2.51 -20.28 -8.18
N ASP A 99 -2.55 -18.97 -8.13
CA ASP A 99 -1.76 -18.12 -9.01
C ASP A 99 -0.31 -17.97 -8.54
N SER A 100 0.58 -17.70 -9.49
CA SER A 100 2.02 -17.61 -9.27
C SER A 100 2.46 -16.19 -9.07
N PHE A 101 3.17 -15.93 -7.98
CA PHE A 101 3.81 -14.64 -7.71
C PHE A 101 5.15 -14.50 -8.44
N ALA A 102 5.97 -15.55 -8.39
CA ALA A 102 7.34 -15.48 -8.88
C ALA A 102 7.89 -16.85 -9.28
N VAL A 103 8.92 -16.82 -10.10
CA VAL A 103 9.75 -17.98 -10.42
C VAL A 103 11.10 -17.88 -9.73
N GLY A 104 11.73 -19.02 -9.52
CA GLY A 104 13.02 -19.09 -8.85
C GLY A 104 13.65 -20.46 -8.89
N SER A 105 14.48 -20.73 -7.91
CA SER A 105 15.16 -22.03 -7.74
C SER A 105 15.28 -22.41 -6.29
N ASN A 106 15.35 -23.69 -6.03
CA ASN A 106 15.60 -24.22 -4.69
C ASN A 106 17.07 -24.08 -4.33
N ASN A 107 17.37 -23.32 -3.29
CA ASN A 107 18.73 -23.17 -2.79
C ASN A 107 19.16 -24.38 -1.95
N THR A 108 18.21 -24.94 -1.18
CA THR A 108 18.41 -26.13 -0.35
C THR A 108 17.19 -27.05 -0.43
N THR A 109 17.18 -28.12 0.35
CA THR A 109 16.04 -29.03 0.48
C THR A 109 14.84 -28.42 1.23
N THR A 110 15.00 -27.24 1.82
CA THR A 110 13.97 -26.55 2.62
C THR A 110 13.79 -25.08 2.27
N THR A 111 14.57 -24.55 1.34
CA THR A 111 14.57 -23.12 1.02
C THR A 111 14.57 -22.91 -0.49
N SER A 112 13.67 -22.08 -0.95
CA SER A 112 13.59 -21.63 -2.34
C SER A 112 13.77 -20.11 -2.43
N GLU A 113 14.41 -19.64 -3.47
CA GLU A 113 14.75 -18.25 -3.72
C GLU A 113 14.07 -17.75 -4.99
N HIS A 114 13.47 -16.58 -4.91
CA HIS A 114 12.63 -16.04 -5.96
C HIS A 114 12.96 -14.58 -6.23
N SER A 115 12.77 -14.17 -7.47
CA SER A 115 12.90 -12.76 -7.84
C SER A 115 11.70 -12.31 -8.66
N ILE A 116 11.38 -11.04 -8.53
CA ILE A 116 10.41 -10.35 -9.38
C ILE A 116 11.04 -9.10 -9.99
N ILE A 117 10.45 -8.66 -11.09
CA ILE A 117 10.77 -7.41 -11.75
C ILE A 117 9.61 -6.48 -11.49
N PHE A 118 9.89 -5.28 -10.99
CA PHE A 118 8.86 -4.27 -10.80
C PHE A 118 8.40 -3.72 -12.16
N PRO A 119 7.10 -3.45 -12.35
CA PRO A 119 6.58 -2.92 -13.61
C PRO A 119 7.02 -1.48 -13.87
N GLN A 120 7.41 -0.77 -12.82
CA GLN A 120 7.96 0.58 -12.86
C GLN A 120 9.19 0.68 -11.95
N THR A 121 10.09 1.58 -12.29
CA THR A 121 11.24 1.89 -11.43
C THR A 121 10.75 2.45 -10.10
N MET A 122 11.03 1.76 -9.02
CA MET A 122 10.65 2.19 -7.67
C MET A 122 11.37 3.51 -7.31
N ARG A 123 10.74 4.31 -6.45
CA ARG A 123 11.31 5.59 -6.00
C ARG A 123 12.60 5.41 -5.19
N ALA A 124 12.62 4.38 -4.36
CA ALA A 124 13.76 3.98 -3.56
C ALA A 124 13.91 2.45 -3.61
N ASN A 125 15.02 1.91 -3.10
CA ASN A 125 15.14 0.47 -2.94
C ASN A 125 14.23 0.02 -1.80
N PRO A 126 13.27 -0.89 -2.03
CA PRO A 126 12.51 -1.49 -0.94
C PRO A 126 13.44 -2.14 0.09
N THR A 127 13.07 -2.06 1.35
CA THR A 127 13.85 -2.61 2.47
C THR A 127 13.16 -3.78 3.15
N ALA A 128 11.90 -4.05 2.81
CA ALA A 128 11.09 -5.12 3.37
C ALA A 128 10.17 -5.71 2.31
N ILE A 129 9.56 -6.86 2.62
CA ILE A 129 8.45 -7.47 1.92
C ILE A 129 7.26 -7.50 2.87
N GLU A 130 6.09 -7.11 2.38
CA GLU A 130 4.83 -7.26 3.08
C GLU A 130 4.12 -8.54 2.63
N THR A 131 3.44 -9.19 3.55
CA THR A 131 2.73 -10.46 3.33
C THR A 131 1.45 -10.50 4.18
N THR A 132 0.62 -11.53 3.99
CA THR A 132 -0.55 -11.77 4.87
C THR A 132 -0.19 -12.08 6.32
N GLY A 133 1.07 -12.42 6.61
CA GLY A 133 1.49 -12.89 7.92
C GLY A 133 1.23 -14.40 8.17
N THR A 134 0.54 -15.08 7.26
CA THR A 134 0.18 -16.50 7.38
C THR A 134 1.02 -17.35 6.43
N ALA A 135 1.90 -18.18 6.96
CA ALA A 135 2.78 -19.05 6.16
C ALA A 135 2.01 -20.00 5.23
N GLY A 136 0.90 -20.54 5.73
CA GLY A 136 0.04 -21.47 5.02
C GLY A 136 -0.68 -20.91 3.79
N ASP A 137 -0.63 -19.60 3.56
CA ASP A 137 -1.19 -18.97 2.35
C ASP A 137 -0.28 -19.16 1.13
N TYR A 138 0.95 -19.63 1.33
CA TYR A 138 1.99 -19.72 0.31
C TYR A 138 2.48 -21.14 0.09
N GLN A 139 2.93 -21.42 -1.13
CA GLN A 139 3.46 -22.71 -1.54
C GLN A 139 4.64 -22.54 -2.50
N VAL A 140 5.62 -23.41 -2.36
CA VAL A 140 6.68 -23.61 -3.36
C VAL A 140 6.33 -24.83 -4.20
N VAL A 141 6.26 -24.67 -5.51
CA VAL A 141 6.05 -25.76 -6.48
C VAL A 141 7.37 -26.06 -7.14
N SER A 142 7.84 -27.30 -7.04
CA SER A 142 9.06 -27.80 -7.69
C SER A 142 8.78 -29.18 -8.28
N ALA A 143 9.26 -29.45 -9.49
CA ALA A 143 9.01 -30.70 -10.22
C ALA A 143 7.52 -31.14 -10.24
N GLY A 144 6.60 -30.17 -10.33
CA GLY A 144 5.15 -30.42 -10.35
C GLY A 144 4.54 -30.70 -8.98
N THR A 145 5.31 -30.73 -7.91
CA THR A 145 4.82 -30.94 -6.54
C THR A 145 4.80 -29.62 -5.76
N GLY A 146 3.65 -29.32 -5.16
CA GLY A 146 3.47 -28.15 -4.31
C GLY A 146 3.75 -28.49 -2.85
N THR A 147 4.63 -27.74 -2.20
CA THR A 147 4.95 -27.87 -0.77
C THR A 147 4.59 -26.57 -0.07
N THR A 148 3.68 -26.65 0.92
CA THR A 148 3.22 -25.48 1.69
C THR A 148 4.36 -24.88 2.49
N CYS A 149 4.46 -23.56 2.51
CA CYS A 149 5.44 -22.85 3.29
C CYS A 149 5.20 -23.01 4.80
N ASN A 150 6.28 -23.13 5.55
CA ASN A 150 6.26 -23.17 7.02
C ASN A 150 6.62 -21.83 7.68
N ALA A 151 6.99 -20.86 6.86
CA ALA A 151 7.24 -19.47 7.25
C ALA A 151 6.77 -18.54 6.14
N VAL A 152 6.39 -17.31 6.48
CA VAL A 152 6.12 -16.26 5.48
C VAL A 152 7.36 -15.94 4.66
N PRO A 153 7.21 -15.45 3.41
CA PRO A 153 8.35 -15.02 2.61
C PRO A 153 9.22 -13.99 3.35
N VAL A 154 10.51 -14.12 3.21
CA VAL A 154 11.49 -13.25 3.87
C VAL A 154 12.21 -12.41 2.82
N PHE A 155 12.25 -11.11 3.04
CA PHE A 155 13.02 -10.18 2.23
C PHE A 155 14.51 -10.51 2.30
N VAL A 156 15.21 -10.48 1.16
CA VAL A 156 16.65 -10.68 1.08
C VAL A 156 17.34 -9.40 0.62
N ARG A 157 16.91 -8.85 -0.50
CA ARG A 157 17.44 -7.61 -1.09
C ARG A 157 16.51 -7.09 -2.19
N ALA A 158 16.66 -5.84 -2.52
CA ALA A 158 16.02 -5.23 -3.69
C ALA A 158 16.92 -4.19 -4.33
N SER A 159 16.56 -3.82 -5.55
CA SER A 159 17.03 -2.65 -6.27
C SER A 159 15.80 -1.81 -6.66
N PHE A 160 16.02 -0.71 -7.36
CA PHE A 160 14.93 0.09 -7.94
C PHE A 160 14.05 -0.70 -8.95
N HIS A 161 14.54 -1.84 -9.47
CA HIS A 161 13.90 -2.58 -10.55
C HIS A 161 13.46 -3.99 -10.17
N THR A 162 14.04 -4.56 -9.14
CA THR A 162 13.83 -5.96 -8.78
C THR A 162 13.82 -6.16 -7.27
N ALA A 163 13.04 -7.14 -6.81
CA ALA A 163 13.13 -7.65 -5.46
C ALA A 163 13.49 -9.13 -5.46
N TYR A 164 14.24 -9.53 -4.45
CA TYR A 164 14.68 -10.88 -4.19
C TYR A 164 14.27 -11.30 -2.78
N PHE A 165 13.57 -12.42 -2.69
CA PHE A 165 13.04 -12.93 -1.44
C PHE A 165 13.20 -14.44 -1.34
N ARG A 166 13.02 -14.97 -0.16
CA ARG A 166 13.19 -16.38 0.17
C ARG A 166 11.95 -16.96 0.79
N SER A 167 11.61 -18.19 0.41
CA SER A 167 10.50 -18.97 0.97
C SER A 167 11.02 -20.22 1.64
N GLY A 168 10.49 -20.56 2.80
CA GLY A 168 10.83 -21.75 3.57
C GLY A 168 9.72 -22.79 3.55
N VAL A 169 10.12 -24.06 3.48
CA VAL A 169 9.25 -25.23 3.64
C VAL A 169 9.87 -26.19 4.66
N ALA A 170 9.08 -27.11 5.21
CA ALA A 170 9.60 -28.07 6.18
C ALA A 170 10.60 -29.07 5.56
N SER A 171 10.31 -29.54 4.33
CA SER A 171 11.14 -30.49 3.58
C SER A 171 10.56 -30.67 2.19
N GLY A 172 11.20 -31.48 1.33
CA GLY A 172 10.63 -31.96 0.06
C GLY A 172 11.09 -31.20 -1.17
N LEU A 173 11.99 -30.22 -1.04
CA LEU A 173 12.63 -29.59 -2.20
C LEU A 173 13.92 -30.33 -2.57
N THR A 174 14.31 -30.22 -3.83
CA THR A 174 15.61 -30.66 -4.33
C THR A 174 16.43 -29.43 -4.67
N ALA A 175 17.61 -29.30 -4.08
CA ALA A 175 18.51 -28.17 -4.34
C ALA A 175 18.88 -28.12 -5.84
N GLY A 176 18.87 -26.90 -6.41
CA GLY A 176 19.21 -26.64 -7.80
C GLY A 176 18.02 -26.80 -8.78
N GLU A 177 16.88 -27.35 -8.36
CA GLU A 177 15.69 -27.40 -9.22
C GLU A 177 15.02 -26.04 -9.33
N ALA A 178 14.39 -25.80 -10.48
CA ALA A 178 13.52 -24.66 -10.68
C ALA A 178 12.27 -24.73 -9.78
N SER A 179 11.78 -23.58 -9.36
CA SER A 179 10.61 -23.48 -8.52
C SER A 179 9.69 -22.33 -8.93
N ILE A 180 8.43 -22.45 -8.53
CA ILE A 180 7.41 -21.42 -8.65
C ILE A 180 6.94 -21.11 -7.23
N PHE A 181 6.91 -19.87 -6.88
CA PHE A 181 6.28 -19.39 -5.66
C PHE A 181 4.86 -18.96 -5.97
N ARG A 182 3.88 -19.54 -5.32
CA ARG A 182 2.46 -19.30 -5.58
C ARG A 182 1.65 -19.17 -4.30
N SER A 183 0.45 -18.67 -4.47
CA SER A 183 -0.60 -18.68 -3.46
C SER A 183 -1.31 -20.02 -3.39
N ILE A 184 -1.90 -20.34 -2.24
CA ILE A 184 -2.95 -21.35 -2.04
C ILE A 184 -4.15 -20.78 -1.26
N SER A 185 -4.19 -19.46 -1.06
CA SER A 185 -5.27 -18.71 -0.40
C SER A 185 -5.64 -17.51 -1.25
N SER A 186 -6.92 -17.19 -1.34
CA SER A 186 -7.40 -15.97 -2.01
C SER A 186 -6.96 -14.67 -1.32
N ASP A 187 -6.56 -14.75 -0.06
CA ASP A 187 -6.12 -13.59 0.70
C ASP A 187 -4.62 -13.32 0.54
N ALA A 188 -3.89 -14.25 -0.11
CA ALA A 188 -2.45 -14.14 -0.27
C ALA A 188 -2.04 -12.93 -1.10
N PHE A 189 -1.07 -12.20 -0.62
CA PHE A 189 -0.39 -11.14 -1.37
C PHE A 189 1.08 -11.06 -0.98
N ILE A 190 1.85 -10.44 -1.84
CA ILE A 190 3.19 -9.92 -1.53
C ILE A 190 3.28 -8.48 -2.01
N ALA A 191 3.91 -7.61 -1.22
CA ALA A 191 4.05 -6.21 -1.61
C ALA A 191 5.40 -5.62 -1.17
N TRP A 192 5.74 -4.52 -1.80
CA TRP A 192 6.92 -3.71 -1.48
C TRP A 192 6.52 -2.25 -1.43
N ASP A 193 6.94 -1.61 -0.37
CA ASP A 193 6.70 -0.21 -0.07
C ASP A 193 8.00 0.57 -0.13
N THR A 194 7.94 1.76 -0.74
CA THR A 194 9.03 2.75 -0.79
C THR A 194 8.55 4.14 -0.44
N GLU A 195 7.40 4.24 0.24
CA GLU A 195 6.99 5.48 0.88
C GLU A 195 7.96 5.87 2.00
N LEU A 196 7.89 7.11 2.43
CA LEU A 196 8.81 7.68 3.43
C LEU A 196 8.48 7.24 4.83
#